data_20b91a23d1c8d4ee7e2fdc1d10177348
#
_entry.id   20b91a23d1c8d4ee7e2fdc1d10177348
#
_cell.length_a   1.000
_cell.length_b   1.000
_cell.length_c   1.000
_cell.angle_alpha   90.00
_cell.angle_beta   90.00
_cell.angle_gamma   90.00
#
_symmetry.space_group_name_H-M   'P 1'
#
loop_
_entity.id
_entity.type
_entity.pdbx_description
1 polymer ?
#
loop_
_entity_poly.entity_id
_entity_poly.type
_entity_poly.pdbx_seq_one_letter_code
_entity_poly.pdbx_strand_id
1 'polypeptide(L)'
;MLSKILIANRGEIAVRVVRACRDLGITSVAVYSDLDRDSLHVRLADEAYALGGQAAAESYLDTGKILDVIERCGADGVHPGYGFFSENTDFARAITARGVTFIGPPPEAIEIMGDKVSSRIAAQGAGVDGVPGTIEFLASADEVVAFGEQHGWPVAIKAAYGGGGRGMRVVPSAAEAAEALESAQSEALKGFGRAECYLERYLTWPRHVEMQVFADTHGNAVWLGERDCSAQRRHQKLIEESPAPLFPDEVRRAMGEAAVKVTRACGYVNAGTVEFLYQEGEFYFLEMNTRLQVEHPVTEQVTGLDLVAEQIRVASGEPLSFTQDDIVRRGHAIEVRINAEDPAGGRFLPSPGLITRLRVPQGYGVRWDGGYEAGDEVSQFYDNLIGKLICWGGDRDAAIARTIRALGELEVAGPATTVPADLAILRHPDFVAGEHSTRWVEDTLDLSETAGAAAPFVPPASGLGEGGEAPEPKVRRDVDVEVNGRRFGVTVWVPESQVAAAAAPGGAAKAAPRPRRSTGASASAAGSGSVVVPMQGTIVKVLVAVGDTVEEGQTVCVLEAMKMENNIAADKAGTVTEVKVEAGQSVGSGDIVVVIE
;
A
#
# COMPACT_ATOMS: atom_id res chain seq x y z
N MET A 1 -26.02 -3.58 17.72
CA MET A 1 -25.06 -2.57 17.19
C MET A 1 -23.95 -2.37 18.21
N LEU A 2 -22.67 -2.43 17.77
CA LEU A 2 -21.52 -2.09 18.61
C LEU A 2 -21.62 -0.64 19.08
N SER A 3 -21.06 -0.34 20.25
CA SER A 3 -21.14 0.99 20.86
C SER A 3 -19.82 1.76 20.85
N LYS A 4 -18.70 1.05 20.90
CA LYS A 4 -17.37 1.64 20.90
C LYS A 4 -16.37 0.77 20.13
N ILE A 5 -15.75 1.33 19.11
CA ILE A 5 -14.84 0.60 18.20
C ILE A 5 -13.42 1.16 18.33
N LEU A 6 -12.46 0.28 18.68
CA LEU A 6 -11.04 0.56 18.57
C LEU A 6 -10.59 0.31 17.12
N ILE A 7 -9.89 1.28 16.56
CA ILE A 7 -9.36 1.23 15.19
C ILE A 7 -7.87 0.86 15.28
N ALA A 8 -7.57 -0.43 15.02
CA ALA A 8 -6.21 -0.95 15.11
C ALA A 8 -5.40 -0.66 13.82
N ASN A 9 -5.40 0.60 13.41
CA ASN A 9 -4.75 1.06 12.19
C ASN A 9 -4.44 2.57 12.26
N ARG A 10 -3.84 3.13 11.20
CA ARG A 10 -3.43 4.52 11.07
C ARG A 10 -3.79 5.09 9.67
N GLY A 11 -3.43 6.35 9.48
CA GLY A 11 -3.51 6.99 8.16
C GLY A 11 -4.94 7.10 7.62
N GLU A 12 -5.09 7.02 6.30
CA GLU A 12 -6.37 7.27 5.62
C GLU A 12 -7.45 6.26 6.01
N ILE A 13 -7.09 4.97 6.20
CA ILE A 13 -8.08 3.95 6.55
C ILE A 13 -8.61 4.16 7.98
N ALA A 14 -7.78 4.58 8.91
CA ALA A 14 -8.25 4.92 10.25
C ALA A 14 -9.21 6.12 10.21
N VAL A 15 -8.91 7.15 9.42
CA VAL A 15 -9.82 8.28 9.17
C VAL A 15 -11.14 7.81 8.55
N ARG A 16 -11.07 6.88 7.57
CA ARG A 16 -12.26 6.30 6.92
C ARG A 16 -13.17 5.59 7.92
N VAL A 17 -12.58 4.78 8.81
CA VAL A 17 -13.33 4.06 9.85
C VAL A 17 -13.89 5.02 10.91
N VAL A 18 -13.11 6.03 11.36
CA VAL A 18 -13.60 7.08 12.29
C VAL A 18 -14.86 7.76 11.73
N ARG A 19 -14.87 8.10 10.44
CA ARG A 19 -16.02 8.74 9.78
C ARG A 19 -17.23 7.81 9.77
N ALA A 20 -17.05 6.52 9.42
CA ALA A 20 -18.14 5.54 9.45
C ALA A 20 -18.71 5.34 10.87
N CYS A 21 -17.85 5.27 11.90
CA CYS A 21 -18.28 5.21 13.30
C CYS A 21 -19.14 6.42 13.66
N ARG A 22 -18.70 7.62 13.27
CA ARG A 22 -19.43 8.87 13.56
C ARG A 22 -20.80 8.90 12.86
N ASP A 23 -20.88 8.48 11.60
CA ASP A 23 -22.14 8.43 10.84
C ASP A 23 -23.13 7.40 11.44
N LEU A 24 -22.61 6.33 12.06
CA LEU A 24 -23.39 5.33 12.78
C LEU A 24 -23.68 5.67 14.26
N GLY A 25 -23.16 6.78 14.76
CA GLY A 25 -23.30 7.18 16.18
C GLY A 25 -22.52 6.31 17.15
N ILE A 26 -21.41 5.70 16.70
CA ILE A 26 -20.53 4.80 17.45
C ILE A 26 -19.30 5.58 17.91
N THR A 27 -18.89 5.38 19.16
CA THR A 27 -17.66 6.02 19.70
C THR A 27 -16.43 5.39 19.04
N SER A 28 -15.59 6.21 18.44
CA SER A 28 -14.34 5.82 17.79
C SER A 28 -13.14 5.98 18.72
N VAL A 29 -12.28 4.95 18.80
CA VAL A 29 -11.05 4.96 19.57
C VAL A 29 -9.87 4.78 18.65
N ALA A 30 -9.00 5.77 18.52
CA ALA A 30 -7.74 5.68 17.78
C ALA A 30 -6.61 5.18 18.69
N VAL A 31 -5.66 4.46 18.07
CA VAL A 31 -4.35 4.18 18.66
C VAL A 31 -3.26 4.87 17.83
N TYR A 32 -2.14 5.25 18.46
CA TYR A 32 -1.09 5.96 17.75
C TYR A 32 0.31 5.69 18.31
N SER A 33 1.29 5.64 17.40
CA SER A 33 2.72 5.66 17.72
C SER A 33 3.17 7.09 18.07
N ASP A 34 4.40 7.25 18.54
CA ASP A 34 4.94 8.57 18.86
C ASP A 34 5.00 9.50 17.64
N LEU A 35 5.17 8.94 16.42
CA LEU A 35 5.17 9.69 15.16
C LEU A 35 3.78 10.18 14.77
N ASP A 36 2.75 9.42 15.10
CA ASP A 36 1.36 9.70 14.70
C ASP A 36 0.56 10.51 15.74
N ARG A 37 1.21 10.99 16.80
CA ARG A 37 0.55 11.71 17.92
C ARG A 37 -0.40 12.81 17.45
N ASP A 38 0.01 13.58 16.45
CA ASP A 38 -0.73 14.72 15.93
C ASP A 38 -1.42 14.42 14.58
N SER A 39 -1.46 13.14 14.16
CA SER A 39 -2.04 12.71 12.89
C SER A 39 -3.54 12.92 12.82
N LEU A 40 -4.08 13.06 11.60
CA LEU A 40 -5.49 13.38 11.36
C LEU A 40 -6.44 12.37 12.02
N HIS A 41 -6.16 11.06 11.98
CA HIS A 41 -7.00 10.03 12.58
C HIS A 41 -7.10 10.16 14.11
N VAL A 42 -6.01 10.60 14.78
CA VAL A 42 -5.98 10.84 16.23
C VAL A 42 -6.82 12.05 16.60
N ARG A 43 -6.74 13.12 15.79
CA ARG A 43 -7.51 14.36 16.02
C ARG A 43 -9.00 14.19 15.75
N LEU A 44 -9.38 13.28 14.86
CA LEU A 44 -10.78 13.06 14.49
C LEU A 44 -11.49 12.04 15.37
N ALA A 45 -10.77 11.10 15.99
CA ALA A 45 -11.37 10.11 16.88
C ALA A 45 -11.93 10.74 18.16
N ASP A 46 -12.93 10.08 18.78
CA ASP A 46 -13.54 10.53 20.03
C ASP A 46 -12.59 10.30 21.21
N GLU A 47 -11.82 9.22 21.18
CA GLU A 47 -10.76 8.89 22.15
C GLU A 47 -9.50 8.46 21.40
N ALA A 48 -8.32 8.70 21.99
CA ALA A 48 -7.05 8.28 21.41
C ALA A 48 -6.06 7.82 22.48
N TYR A 49 -5.32 6.75 22.20
CA TYR A 49 -4.40 6.11 23.13
C TYR A 49 -3.02 5.91 22.50
N ALA A 50 -1.97 6.33 23.22
CA ALA A 50 -0.60 6.14 22.80
C ALA A 50 -0.16 4.67 22.94
N LEU A 51 0.44 4.13 21.88
CA LEU A 51 1.14 2.84 21.90
C LEU A 51 2.63 3.03 22.25
N GLY A 52 3.18 4.23 22.04
CA GLY A 52 4.62 4.51 22.12
C GLY A 52 5.41 3.86 21.00
N GLY A 53 6.70 4.19 20.91
CA GLY A 53 7.58 3.71 19.86
C GLY A 53 7.37 4.41 18.53
N GLN A 54 8.27 4.14 17.57
CA GLN A 54 8.23 4.74 16.23
C GLN A 54 7.92 3.70 15.15
N ALA A 55 8.58 2.54 15.21
CA ALA A 55 8.37 1.49 14.23
C ALA A 55 7.03 0.76 14.45
N ALA A 56 6.50 0.16 13.38
CA ALA A 56 5.26 -0.62 13.44
C ALA A 56 5.35 -1.78 14.46
N ALA A 57 6.50 -2.47 14.52
CA ALA A 57 6.73 -3.55 15.47
C ALA A 57 6.72 -3.11 16.94
N GLU A 58 7.02 -1.84 17.20
CA GLU A 58 7.01 -1.26 18.54
C GLU A 58 5.65 -0.67 18.95
N SER A 59 4.71 -0.59 18.00
CA SER A 59 3.44 0.11 18.17
C SER A 59 2.27 -0.70 17.59
N TYR A 60 1.89 -0.46 16.35
CA TYR A 60 0.70 -1.03 15.69
C TYR A 60 0.74 -2.55 15.52
N LEU A 61 1.91 -3.18 15.57
CA LEU A 61 2.12 -4.63 15.51
C LEU A 61 2.45 -5.24 16.87
N ASP A 62 2.22 -4.50 17.96
CA ASP A 62 2.29 -5.03 19.33
C ASP A 62 0.89 -5.39 19.83
N THR A 63 0.56 -6.68 19.74
CA THR A 63 -0.73 -7.22 20.20
C THR A 63 -0.99 -6.88 21.67
N GLY A 64 0.04 -6.97 22.54
CA GLY A 64 -0.12 -6.71 23.98
C GLY A 64 -0.57 -5.29 24.26
N LYS A 65 0.05 -4.30 23.60
CA LYS A 65 -0.32 -2.88 23.74
C LYS A 65 -1.73 -2.60 23.25
N ILE A 66 -2.14 -3.18 22.12
CA ILE A 66 -3.51 -2.98 21.62
C ILE A 66 -4.52 -3.60 22.57
N LEU A 67 -4.26 -4.81 23.11
CA LEU A 67 -5.13 -5.45 24.08
C LEU A 67 -5.26 -4.65 25.39
N ASP A 68 -4.15 -4.04 25.89
CA ASP A 68 -4.19 -3.13 27.04
C ASP A 68 -5.09 -1.91 26.77
N VAL A 69 -5.00 -1.34 25.57
CA VAL A 69 -5.88 -0.20 25.22
C VAL A 69 -7.35 -0.63 25.17
N ILE A 70 -7.67 -1.82 24.62
CA ILE A 70 -9.04 -2.34 24.60
C ILE A 70 -9.61 -2.44 26.02
N GLU A 71 -8.85 -3.00 26.96
CA GLU A 71 -9.26 -3.12 28.36
C GLU A 71 -9.48 -1.75 29.02
N ARG A 72 -8.61 -0.79 28.72
CA ARG A 72 -8.67 0.57 29.29
C ARG A 72 -9.81 1.41 28.72
N CYS A 73 -10.07 1.33 27.42
CA CYS A 73 -11.13 2.12 26.78
C CYS A 73 -12.50 1.45 26.84
N GLY A 74 -12.54 0.13 27.08
CA GLY A 74 -13.79 -0.64 27.10
C GLY A 74 -14.44 -0.75 25.72
N ALA A 75 -13.65 -0.84 24.65
CA ALA A 75 -14.15 -1.07 23.30
C ALA A 75 -14.80 -2.46 23.18
N ASP A 76 -15.97 -2.52 22.56
CA ASP A 76 -16.72 -3.75 22.29
C ASP A 76 -16.48 -4.31 20.88
N GLY A 77 -15.81 -3.51 20.01
CA GLY A 77 -15.37 -3.93 18.68
C GLY A 77 -13.96 -3.42 18.33
N VAL A 78 -13.28 -4.16 17.44
CA VAL A 78 -11.98 -3.76 16.87
C VAL A 78 -12.06 -3.81 15.36
N HIS A 79 -11.77 -2.69 14.69
CA HIS A 79 -11.65 -2.62 13.24
C HIS A 79 -10.17 -2.61 12.85
N PRO A 80 -9.67 -3.64 12.14
CA PRO A 80 -8.26 -3.73 11.78
C PRO A 80 -7.88 -2.90 10.55
N GLY A 81 -8.84 -2.38 9.79
CA GLY A 81 -8.60 -1.74 8.50
C GLY A 81 -8.02 -2.71 7.47
N TYR A 82 -6.93 -2.32 6.82
CA TYR A 82 -6.10 -3.18 5.96
C TYR A 82 -4.62 -3.06 6.34
N GLY A 83 -3.77 -4.03 5.96
CA GLY A 83 -2.40 -4.12 6.43
C GLY A 83 -2.32 -4.43 7.93
N PHE A 84 -1.17 -4.28 8.54
CA PHE A 84 -0.90 -4.61 9.96
C PHE A 84 -1.52 -5.96 10.39
N PHE A 85 -2.48 -5.93 11.30
CA PHE A 85 -3.12 -7.13 11.85
C PHE A 85 -4.38 -7.59 11.10
N SER A 86 -4.77 -6.94 10.00
CA SER A 86 -6.04 -7.23 9.33
C SER A 86 -6.19 -8.67 8.83
N GLU A 87 -5.09 -9.34 8.53
CA GLU A 87 -5.02 -10.73 8.08
C GLU A 87 -4.27 -11.64 9.06
N ASN A 88 -4.18 -11.22 10.33
CA ASN A 88 -3.47 -11.98 11.35
C ASN A 88 -4.43 -12.81 12.20
N THR A 89 -4.37 -14.13 12.04
CA THR A 89 -5.23 -15.10 12.74
C THR A 89 -5.08 -15.03 14.25
N ASP A 90 -3.85 -14.92 14.76
CA ASP A 90 -3.59 -14.92 16.20
C ASP A 90 -4.12 -13.64 16.87
N PHE A 91 -4.03 -12.51 16.19
CA PHE A 91 -4.61 -11.26 16.65
C PHE A 91 -6.15 -11.34 16.71
N ALA A 92 -6.79 -11.85 15.64
CA ALA A 92 -8.24 -12.04 15.60
C ALA A 92 -8.70 -12.98 16.74
N ARG A 93 -7.98 -14.10 16.98
CA ARG A 93 -8.24 -15.01 18.11
C ARG A 93 -8.07 -14.33 19.47
N ALA A 94 -7.03 -13.53 19.64
CA ALA A 94 -6.77 -12.82 20.89
C ALA A 94 -7.87 -11.82 21.24
N ILE A 95 -8.46 -11.15 20.23
CA ILE A 95 -9.59 -10.23 20.37
C ILE A 95 -10.86 -11.00 20.75
N THR A 96 -11.22 -12.03 19.97
CA THR A 96 -12.46 -12.79 20.16
C THR A 96 -12.46 -13.58 21.48
N ALA A 97 -11.30 -14.06 21.92
CA ALA A 97 -11.16 -14.74 23.22
C ALA A 97 -11.47 -13.83 24.43
N ARG A 98 -11.46 -12.50 24.24
CA ARG A 98 -11.84 -11.52 25.26
C ARG A 98 -13.31 -11.10 25.21
N GLY A 99 -14.08 -11.70 24.32
CA GLY A 99 -15.49 -11.34 24.10
C GLY A 99 -15.66 -10.01 23.36
N VAL A 100 -14.60 -9.52 22.71
CA VAL A 100 -14.62 -8.32 21.86
C VAL A 100 -14.80 -8.74 20.40
N THR A 101 -15.62 -8.02 19.66
CA THR A 101 -15.91 -8.34 18.26
C THR A 101 -14.76 -7.90 17.35
N PHE A 102 -14.16 -8.85 16.61
CA PHE A 102 -13.26 -8.54 15.51
C PHE A 102 -14.11 -8.20 14.27
N ILE A 103 -13.99 -6.97 13.75
CA ILE A 103 -14.73 -6.51 12.56
C ILE A 103 -13.99 -7.00 11.30
N GLY A 104 -14.36 -8.18 10.89
CA GLY A 104 -13.72 -8.94 9.82
C GLY A 104 -14.17 -10.39 9.83
N PRO A 105 -13.50 -11.28 9.09
CA PRO A 105 -13.81 -12.70 9.05
C PRO A 105 -13.43 -13.41 10.35
N PRO A 106 -13.99 -14.60 10.60
CA PRO A 106 -13.57 -15.46 11.70
C PRO A 106 -12.11 -15.92 11.51
N PRO A 107 -11.37 -16.13 12.61
CA PRO A 107 -9.96 -16.53 12.57
C PRO A 107 -9.67 -17.74 11.68
N GLU A 108 -10.57 -18.71 11.64
CA GLU A 108 -10.46 -19.93 10.85
C GLU A 108 -10.48 -19.64 9.33
N ALA A 109 -11.28 -18.66 8.90
CA ALA A 109 -11.32 -18.22 7.50
C ALA A 109 -10.02 -17.48 7.12
N ILE A 110 -9.47 -16.66 8.03
CA ILE A 110 -8.16 -16.01 7.83
C ILE A 110 -7.08 -17.07 7.68
N GLU A 111 -7.06 -18.08 8.53
CA GLU A 111 -6.06 -19.15 8.52
C GLU A 111 -6.09 -19.96 7.21
N ILE A 112 -7.29 -20.36 6.75
CA ILE A 112 -7.47 -21.12 5.52
C ILE A 112 -7.03 -20.30 4.30
N MET A 113 -7.43 -19.04 4.22
CA MET A 113 -7.18 -18.20 3.06
C MET A 113 -5.80 -17.53 3.07
N GLY A 114 -5.17 -17.36 4.23
CA GLY A 114 -3.84 -16.80 4.38
C GLY A 114 -2.71 -17.75 3.95
N ASP A 115 -2.96 -19.06 3.94
CA ASP A 115 -2.00 -20.03 3.43
C ASP A 115 -2.28 -20.34 1.94
N LYS A 116 -1.27 -20.16 1.08
CA LYS A 116 -1.42 -20.32 -0.38
C LYS A 116 -1.87 -21.72 -0.82
N VAL A 117 -1.45 -22.76 -0.10
CA VAL A 117 -1.81 -24.14 -0.42
C VAL A 117 -3.25 -24.40 0.03
N SER A 118 -3.56 -24.05 1.26
CA SER A 118 -4.89 -24.23 1.86
C SER A 118 -5.96 -23.45 1.09
N SER A 119 -5.66 -22.21 0.68
CA SER A 119 -6.59 -21.37 -0.09
C SER A 119 -6.88 -21.96 -1.48
N ARG A 120 -5.86 -22.46 -2.17
CA ARG A 120 -6.02 -23.17 -3.46
C ARG A 120 -6.86 -24.44 -3.31
N ILE A 121 -6.59 -25.25 -2.28
CA ILE A 121 -7.37 -26.46 -1.99
C ILE A 121 -8.84 -26.10 -1.72
N ALA A 122 -9.10 -25.07 -0.91
CA ALA A 122 -10.45 -24.61 -0.61
C ALA A 122 -11.19 -24.10 -1.86
N ALA A 123 -10.52 -23.31 -2.70
CA ALA A 123 -11.06 -22.81 -3.96
C ALA A 123 -11.36 -23.96 -4.92
N GLN A 124 -10.43 -24.89 -5.11
CA GLN A 124 -10.59 -26.04 -5.97
C GLN A 124 -11.71 -26.97 -5.48
N GLY A 125 -11.82 -27.17 -4.15
CA GLY A 125 -12.93 -27.89 -3.53
C GLY A 125 -14.29 -27.24 -3.77
N ALA A 126 -14.33 -25.92 -3.97
CA ALA A 126 -15.52 -25.16 -4.37
C ALA A 126 -15.77 -25.15 -5.89
N GLY A 127 -14.93 -25.83 -6.69
CA GLY A 127 -15.00 -25.85 -8.14
C GLY A 127 -14.49 -24.57 -8.80
N VAL A 128 -13.52 -23.89 -8.16
CA VAL A 128 -12.87 -22.67 -8.66
C VAL A 128 -11.37 -22.94 -8.82
N ASP A 129 -10.94 -23.07 -10.05
CA ASP A 129 -9.57 -23.48 -10.36
C ASP A 129 -8.61 -22.27 -10.37
N GLY A 130 -7.37 -22.53 -9.90
CA GLY A 130 -6.24 -21.64 -10.13
C GLY A 130 -5.65 -21.81 -11.52
N VAL A 131 -4.59 -21.05 -11.82
CA VAL A 131 -3.82 -21.27 -13.06
C VAL A 131 -3.41 -22.74 -13.14
N PRO A 132 -3.66 -23.44 -14.26
CA PRO A 132 -3.27 -24.84 -14.42
C PRO A 132 -1.80 -25.05 -14.11
N GLY A 133 -1.49 -26.01 -13.28
CA GLY A 133 -0.14 -26.28 -12.82
C GLY A 133 0.01 -27.71 -12.28
N THR A 134 1.25 -28.17 -12.13
CA THR A 134 1.53 -29.46 -11.51
C THR A 134 1.61 -29.29 -9.98
N ILE A 135 1.17 -30.32 -9.26
CA ILE A 135 1.34 -30.41 -7.80
C ILE A 135 2.66 -31.12 -7.49
N GLU A 136 3.07 -32.03 -8.36
CA GLU A 136 4.30 -32.81 -8.23
C GLU A 136 5.49 -32.09 -8.88
N PHE A 137 6.67 -32.36 -8.35
CA PHE A 137 7.90 -31.81 -8.89
C PHE A 137 8.26 -32.48 -10.20
N LEU A 138 8.80 -31.70 -11.13
CA LEU A 138 9.21 -32.16 -12.46
C LEU A 138 10.38 -33.14 -12.37
N ALA A 139 10.21 -34.30 -12.98
CA ALA A 139 11.25 -35.31 -13.13
C ALA A 139 11.93 -35.27 -14.52
N SER A 140 11.21 -34.80 -15.56
CA SER A 140 11.73 -34.84 -16.93
C SER A 140 11.20 -33.71 -17.83
N ALA A 141 11.90 -33.45 -18.94
CA ALA A 141 11.43 -32.50 -19.97
C ALA A 141 10.19 -33.02 -20.72
N ASP A 142 9.97 -34.31 -20.75
CA ASP A 142 8.78 -34.89 -21.39
C ASP A 142 7.50 -34.49 -20.63
N GLU A 143 7.58 -34.32 -19.33
CA GLU A 143 6.46 -33.80 -18.52
C GLU A 143 6.15 -32.34 -18.88
N VAL A 144 7.18 -31.52 -19.14
CA VAL A 144 7.02 -30.13 -19.58
C VAL A 144 6.31 -30.11 -20.95
N VAL A 145 6.72 -30.98 -21.87
CA VAL A 145 6.11 -31.09 -23.20
C VAL A 145 4.65 -31.54 -23.08
N ALA A 146 4.39 -32.62 -22.34
CA ALA A 146 3.03 -33.14 -22.14
C ALA A 146 2.09 -32.10 -21.55
N PHE A 147 2.58 -31.36 -20.56
CA PHE A 147 1.82 -30.26 -19.92
C PHE A 147 1.53 -29.11 -20.90
N GLY A 148 2.53 -28.70 -21.69
CA GLY A 148 2.37 -27.65 -22.71
C GLY A 148 1.41 -28.03 -23.83
N GLU A 149 1.41 -29.29 -24.25
CA GLU A 149 0.45 -29.82 -25.25
C GLU A 149 -0.98 -29.88 -24.68
N GLN A 150 -1.13 -30.17 -23.40
CA GLN A 150 -2.42 -30.28 -22.75
C GLN A 150 -3.04 -28.92 -22.41
N HIS A 151 -2.25 -27.97 -21.89
CA HIS A 151 -2.71 -26.69 -21.33
C HIS A 151 -2.38 -25.46 -22.19
N GLY A 152 -1.69 -25.65 -23.30
CA GLY A 152 -1.24 -24.58 -24.20
C GLY A 152 0.12 -24.00 -23.83
N TRP A 153 0.80 -23.46 -24.83
CA TRP A 153 2.08 -22.75 -24.69
C TRP A 153 1.86 -21.24 -24.67
N PRO A 154 2.74 -20.46 -24.02
CA PRO A 154 3.92 -20.88 -23.25
C PRO A 154 3.57 -21.45 -21.87
N VAL A 155 4.53 -22.16 -21.27
CA VAL A 155 4.44 -22.63 -19.87
C VAL A 155 5.56 -22.02 -19.05
N ALA A 156 5.42 -21.98 -17.73
CA ALA A 156 6.44 -21.52 -16.81
C ALA A 156 6.93 -22.67 -15.94
N ILE A 157 8.25 -22.88 -15.91
CA ILE A 157 8.92 -23.71 -14.91
C ILE A 157 9.28 -22.83 -13.74
N LYS A 158 8.86 -23.21 -12.54
CA LYS A 158 9.08 -22.43 -11.31
C LYS A 158 9.82 -23.26 -10.27
N ALA A 159 10.82 -22.66 -9.62
CA ALA A 159 11.48 -23.27 -8.47
C ALA A 159 10.49 -23.40 -7.30
N ALA A 160 10.42 -24.59 -6.70
CA ALA A 160 9.47 -24.89 -5.62
C ALA A 160 9.69 -24.04 -4.36
N TYR A 161 10.94 -23.63 -4.12
CA TYR A 161 11.35 -22.83 -2.97
C TYR A 161 11.78 -21.42 -3.35
N GLY A 162 11.43 -20.97 -4.56
CA GLY A 162 11.66 -19.63 -5.08
C GLY A 162 10.50 -18.68 -4.74
N GLY A 163 10.75 -17.38 -4.86
CA GLY A 163 9.73 -16.34 -4.66
C GLY A 163 10.06 -15.07 -5.45
N GLY A 164 9.05 -14.19 -5.66
CA GLY A 164 9.26 -12.91 -6.32
C GLY A 164 9.74 -12.98 -7.78
N GLY A 165 9.34 -14.03 -8.54
CA GLY A 165 9.75 -14.23 -9.93
C GLY A 165 11.15 -14.81 -10.12
N ARG A 166 11.92 -15.02 -9.06
CA ARG A 166 13.23 -15.68 -9.12
C ARG A 166 13.07 -17.20 -9.22
N GLY A 167 13.86 -17.83 -10.10
CA GLY A 167 13.76 -19.27 -10.40
C GLY A 167 12.54 -19.60 -11.27
N MET A 168 12.06 -18.65 -12.07
CA MET A 168 11.03 -18.87 -13.07
C MET A 168 11.63 -18.79 -14.47
N ARG A 169 11.33 -19.79 -15.30
CA ARG A 169 11.69 -19.85 -16.72
C ARG A 169 10.44 -20.01 -17.57
N VAL A 170 10.25 -19.12 -18.53
CA VAL A 170 9.18 -19.24 -19.53
C VAL A 170 9.68 -20.13 -20.66
N VAL A 171 8.88 -21.11 -21.03
CA VAL A 171 9.15 -22.07 -22.09
C VAL A 171 8.14 -21.83 -23.20
N PRO A 172 8.56 -21.23 -24.34
CA PRO A 172 7.64 -20.87 -25.42
C PRO A 172 7.10 -22.06 -26.22
N SER A 173 7.87 -23.17 -26.26
CA SER A 173 7.54 -24.31 -27.09
C SER A 173 8.19 -25.61 -26.60
N ALA A 174 7.72 -26.77 -27.12
CA ALA A 174 8.26 -28.08 -26.81
C ALA A 174 9.78 -28.20 -27.11
N ALA A 175 10.26 -27.48 -28.12
CA ALA A 175 11.67 -27.55 -28.53
C ALA A 175 12.63 -27.01 -27.48
N GLU A 176 12.17 -26.11 -26.61
CA GLU A 176 12.98 -25.43 -25.57
C GLU A 176 12.84 -26.08 -24.19
N ALA A 177 11.94 -27.08 -24.06
CA ALA A 177 11.58 -27.66 -22.77
C ALA A 177 12.78 -28.25 -22.00
N ALA A 178 13.68 -28.97 -22.69
CA ALA A 178 14.82 -29.62 -22.04
C ALA A 178 15.85 -28.61 -21.49
N GLU A 179 16.24 -27.64 -22.34
CA GLU A 179 17.20 -26.59 -21.94
C GLU A 179 16.63 -25.71 -20.82
N ALA A 180 15.36 -25.35 -20.89
CA ALA A 180 14.69 -24.54 -19.90
C ALA A 180 14.60 -25.25 -18.54
N LEU A 181 14.31 -26.56 -18.52
CA LEU A 181 14.24 -27.35 -17.29
C LEU A 181 15.62 -27.45 -16.64
N GLU A 182 16.67 -27.79 -17.40
CA GLU A 182 18.04 -27.86 -16.88
C GLU A 182 18.50 -26.51 -16.30
N SER A 183 18.23 -25.42 -17.02
CA SER A 183 18.55 -24.07 -16.59
C SER A 183 17.79 -23.69 -15.29
N ALA A 184 16.48 -23.97 -15.23
CA ALA A 184 15.67 -23.66 -14.04
C ALA A 184 16.12 -24.45 -12.82
N GLN A 185 16.40 -25.75 -12.98
CA GLN A 185 16.90 -26.60 -11.89
C GLN A 185 18.29 -26.16 -11.40
N SER A 186 19.20 -25.79 -12.31
CA SER A 186 20.53 -25.26 -11.97
C SER A 186 20.43 -23.94 -11.20
N GLU A 187 19.56 -23.04 -11.64
CA GLU A 187 19.32 -21.75 -10.97
C GLU A 187 18.68 -21.95 -9.59
N ALA A 188 17.70 -22.85 -9.49
CA ALA A 188 17.04 -23.19 -8.23
C ALA A 188 18.04 -23.78 -7.22
N LEU A 189 18.91 -24.69 -7.66
CA LEU A 189 19.94 -25.28 -6.82
C LEU A 189 20.94 -24.24 -6.31
N LYS A 190 21.38 -23.32 -7.17
CA LYS A 190 22.33 -22.25 -6.80
C LYS A 190 21.70 -21.18 -5.92
N GLY A 191 20.45 -20.82 -6.18
CA GLY A 191 19.76 -19.73 -5.48
C GLY A 191 19.11 -20.16 -4.17
N PHE A 192 18.60 -21.39 -4.10
CA PHE A 192 17.77 -21.88 -2.99
C PHE A 192 18.29 -23.18 -2.34
N GLY A 193 19.40 -23.76 -2.87
CA GLY A 193 19.98 -24.99 -2.38
C GLY A 193 19.20 -26.26 -2.73
N ARG A 194 18.14 -26.16 -3.53
CA ARG A 194 17.23 -27.26 -3.94
C ARG A 194 16.80 -27.08 -5.39
N ALA A 195 16.82 -28.16 -6.17
CA ALA A 195 16.59 -28.15 -7.61
C ALA A 195 15.12 -28.40 -8.02
N GLU A 196 14.23 -28.68 -7.05
CA GLU A 196 12.86 -29.05 -7.32
C GLU A 196 12.10 -27.90 -8.00
N CYS A 197 11.50 -28.20 -9.15
CA CYS A 197 10.69 -27.29 -9.96
C CYS A 197 9.31 -27.90 -10.20
N TYR A 198 8.34 -27.04 -10.49
CA TYR A 198 6.99 -27.39 -10.92
C TYR A 198 6.58 -26.55 -12.13
N LEU A 199 5.48 -26.91 -12.79
CA LEU A 199 4.93 -26.20 -13.94
C LEU A 199 3.70 -25.40 -13.61
N GLU A 200 3.56 -24.27 -14.30
CA GLU A 200 2.28 -23.56 -14.45
C GLU A 200 2.11 -23.10 -15.91
N ARG A 201 0.86 -22.99 -16.37
CA ARG A 201 0.57 -22.27 -17.61
C ARG A 201 1.04 -20.82 -17.46
N TYR A 202 1.77 -20.33 -18.46
CA TYR A 202 2.23 -18.94 -18.45
C TYR A 202 1.20 -18.04 -19.14
N LEU A 203 0.63 -17.12 -18.37
CA LEU A 203 -0.27 -16.11 -18.94
C LEU A 203 0.57 -14.96 -19.49
N THR A 204 0.43 -14.68 -20.78
CA THR A 204 1.26 -13.70 -21.50
C THR A 204 0.83 -12.26 -21.25
N TRP A 205 -0.49 -12.04 -21.14
CA TRP A 205 -1.09 -10.71 -20.98
C TRP A 205 -2.23 -10.72 -19.96
N PRO A 206 -1.98 -11.21 -18.72
CA PRO A 206 -3.04 -11.35 -17.75
C PRO A 206 -3.49 -9.99 -17.22
N ARG A 207 -4.79 -9.86 -16.97
CA ARG A 207 -5.36 -8.79 -16.17
C ARG A 207 -5.58 -9.28 -14.76
N HIS A 208 -5.38 -8.39 -13.81
CA HIS A 208 -5.71 -8.60 -12.40
C HIS A 208 -7.13 -8.07 -12.17
N VAL A 209 -8.08 -8.97 -12.15
CA VAL A 209 -9.49 -8.65 -11.90
C VAL A 209 -9.92 -9.31 -10.59
N GLU A 210 -10.55 -8.55 -9.72
CA GLU A 210 -10.93 -9.02 -8.38
C GLU A 210 -12.40 -8.79 -8.11
N MET A 211 -13.01 -9.68 -7.32
CA MET A 211 -14.42 -9.61 -6.93
C MET A 211 -14.56 -9.18 -5.48
N GLN A 212 -15.24 -8.05 -5.25
CA GLN A 212 -15.67 -7.70 -3.91
C GLN A 212 -16.78 -8.63 -3.47
N VAL A 213 -16.59 -9.33 -2.36
CA VAL A 213 -17.61 -10.16 -1.72
C VAL A 213 -18.00 -9.59 -0.37
N PHE A 214 -19.22 -9.93 0.05
CA PHE A 214 -19.71 -9.66 1.39
C PHE A 214 -20.55 -10.83 1.88
N ALA A 215 -20.33 -11.26 3.13
CA ALA A 215 -21.09 -12.33 3.75
C ALA A 215 -21.47 -11.98 5.19
N ASP A 216 -22.57 -12.56 5.69
CA ASP A 216 -23.02 -12.41 7.06
C ASP A 216 -23.06 -13.74 7.82
N THR A 217 -23.34 -13.68 9.11
CA THR A 217 -23.49 -14.87 9.97
C THR A 217 -24.82 -15.60 9.78
N HIS A 218 -25.73 -15.07 8.95
CA HIS A 218 -27.04 -15.63 8.65
C HIS A 218 -27.05 -16.53 7.40
N GLY A 219 -25.88 -16.68 6.74
CA GLY A 219 -25.69 -17.52 5.56
C GLY A 219 -25.85 -16.78 4.22
N ASN A 220 -26.09 -15.47 4.25
CA ASN A 220 -26.11 -14.66 3.04
C ASN A 220 -24.67 -14.38 2.59
N ALA A 221 -24.43 -14.48 1.28
CA ALA A 221 -23.17 -14.11 0.65
C ALA A 221 -23.45 -13.59 -0.76
N VAL A 222 -22.91 -12.43 -1.08
CA VAL A 222 -23.10 -11.70 -2.33
C VAL A 222 -21.79 -11.22 -2.91
N TRP A 223 -21.76 -10.91 -4.21
CA TRP A 223 -20.69 -10.20 -4.85
C TRP A 223 -21.17 -8.81 -5.33
N LEU A 224 -20.33 -7.78 -5.19
CA LEU A 224 -20.69 -6.39 -5.41
C LEU A 224 -20.18 -5.81 -6.74
N GLY A 225 -19.53 -6.60 -7.54
CA GLY A 225 -18.88 -6.21 -8.78
C GLY A 225 -17.38 -6.41 -8.72
N GLU A 226 -16.79 -6.30 -9.90
CA GLU A 226 -15.34 -6.45 -10.08
C GLU A 226 -14.64 -5.10 -10.06
N ARG A 227 -13.34 -5.16 -9.76
CA ARG A 227 -12.36 -4.11 -9.97
C ARG A 227 -11.25 -4.63 -10.89
N ASP A 228 -10.77 -3.78 -11.76
CA ASP A 228 -9.53 -4.01 -12.49
C ASP A 228 -8.38 -3.32 -11.77
N CYS A 229 -7.36 -4.08 -11.44
CA CYS A 229 -6.16 -3.64 -10.73
C CYS A 229 -4.89 -3.90 -11.56
N SER A 230 -5.02 -3.98 -12.89
CA SER A 230 -3.92 -4.32 -13.80
C SER A 230 -2.90 -3.20 -13.97
N ALA A 231 -3.30 -1.93 -13.75
CA ALA A 231 -2.36 -0.81 -13.76
C ALA A 231 -1.50 -0.82 -12.48
N GLN A 232 -0.47 -1.67 -12.49
CA GLN A 232 0.41 -1.94 -11.36
C GLN A 232 1.87 -2.00 -11.78
N ARG A 233 2.77 -1.81 -10.82
CA ARG A 233 4.21 -1.94 -10.99
C ARG A 233 4.78 -2.83 -9.89
N ARG A 234 5.51 -3.88 -10.27
CA ARG A 234 6.08 -4.86 -9.30
C ARG A 234 5.04 -5.35 -8.29
N HIS A 235 3.84 -5.67 -8.78
CA HIS A 235 2.67 -6.08 -7.99
C HIS A 235 2.10 -5.01 -7.04
N GLN A 236 2.56 -3.75 -7.13
CA GLN A 236 1.97 -2.62 -6.44
C GLN A 236 0.98 -1.92 -7.36
N LYS A 237 -0.28 -1.93 -6.96
CA LYS A 237 -1.38 -1.27 -7.69
C LYS A 237 -1.17 0.24 -7.66
N LEU A 238 -1.34 0.92 -8.80
CA LEU A 238 -1.22 2.38 -8.95
C LEU A 238 -2.58 3.01 -9.23
N ILE A 239 -3.33 2.40 -10.15
CA ILE A 239 -4.67 2.82 -10.55
C ILE A 239 -5.58 1.61 -10.56
N GLU A 240 -6.74 1.74 -9.94
CA GLU A 240 -7.79 0.74 -9.92
C GLU A 240 -9.09 1.31 -10.49
N GLU A 241 -9.87 0.49 -11.17
CA GLU A 241 -11.13 0.94 -11.75
C GLU A 241 -12.26 -0.09 -11.59
N SER A 242 -13.48 0.41 -11.52
CA SER A 242 -14.70 -0.41 -11.49
C SER A 242 -15.80 0.26 -12.33
N PRO A 243 -16.49 -0.50 -13.19
CA PRO A 243 -16.27 -1.91 -13.60
C PRO A 243 -14.97 -2.08 -14.40
N ALA A 244 -14.48 -3.32 -14.52
CA ALA A 244 -13.36 -3.62 -15.39
C ALA A 244 -13.68 -3.29 -16.86
N PRO A 245 -12.80 -2.58 -17.62
CA PRO A 245 -13.05 -2.24 -19.02
C PRO A 245 -13.07 -3.49 -19.90
N LEU A 246 -13.87 -3.48 -20.97
CA LEU A 246 -14.00 -4.56 -21.94
C LEU A 246 -14.26 -5.95 -21.30
N PHE A 247 -14.92 -5.98 -20.15
CA PHE A 247 -15.13 -7.21 -19.40
C PHE A 247 -16.54 -7.77 -19.66
N PRO A 248 -16.66 -8.97 -20.27
CA PRO A 248 -17.95 -9.53 -20.66
C PRO A 248 -18.86 -9.80 -19.44
N ASP A 249 -20.15 -9.45 -19.56
CA ASP A 249 -21.13 -9.65 -18.46
C ASP A 249 -21.26 -11.13 -18.05
N GLU A 250 -21.09 -12.03 -18.99
CA GLU A 250 -21.12 -13.47 -18.79
C GLU A 250 -19.97 -13.94 -17.89
N VAL A 251 -18.74 -13.48 -18.19
CA VAL A 251 -17.54 -13.75 -17.40
C VAL A 251 -17.65 -13.11 -16.03
N ARG A 252 -18.12 -11.86 -15.96
CA ARG A 252 -18.36 -11.14 -14.70
C ARG A 252 -19.26 -11.93 -13.76
N ARG A 253 -20.37 -12.45 -14.30
CA ARG A 253 -21.31 -13.26 -13.50
C ARG A 253 -20.66 -14.56 -13.04
N ALA A 254 -20.01 -15.28 -13.95
CA ALA A 254 -19.34 -16.54 -13.62
C ALA A 254 -18.26 -16.33 -12.55
N MET A 255 -17.46 -15.27 -12.65
CA MET A 255 -16.41 -14.91 -11.69
C MET A 255 -17.03 -14.49 -10.33
N GLY A 256 -18.12 -13.73 -10.33
CA GLY A 256 -18.86 -13.36 -9.11
C GLY A 256 -19.45 -14.58 -8.38
N GLU A 257 -20.06 -15.49 -9.12
CA GLU A 257 -20.57 -16.74 -8.57
C GLU A 257 -19.44 -17.64 -8.02
N ALA A 258 -18.30 -17.69 -8.73
CA ALA A 258 -17.10 -18.39 -8.26
C ALA A 258 -16.57 -17.77 -6.95
N ALA A 259 -16.49 -16.44 -6.87
CA ALA A 259 -16.07 -15.74 -5.66
C ALA A 259 -16.98 -16.04 -4.46
N VAL A 260 -18.31 -16.08 -4.65
CA VAL A 260 -19.28 -16.48 -3.59
C VAL A 260 -19.09 -17.93 -3.17
N LYS A 261 -18.80 -18.85 -4.11
CA LYS A 261 -18.50 -20.25 -3.76
C LYS A 261 -17.28 -20.37 -2.87
N VAL A 262 -16.19 -19.68 -3.20
CA VAL A 262 -14.97 -19.64 -2.37
C VAL A 262 -15.29 -19.07 -0.99
N THR A 263 -16.00 -17.94 -0.93
CA THR A 263 -16.43 -17.28 0.31
C THR A 263 -17.18 -18.25 1.24
N ARG A 264 -18.13 -19.01 0.69
CA ARG A 264 -18.91 -19.99 1.47
C ARG A 264 -18.07 -21.20 1.89
N ALA A 265 -17.17 -21.67 1.02
CA ALA A 265 -16.36 -22.86 1.29
C ALA A 265 -15.42 -22.70 2.50
N CYS A 266 -14.95 -21.48 2.79
CA CYS A 266 -14.11 -21.19 3.95
C CYS A 266 -14.87 -20.61 5.15
N GLY A 267 -16.21 -20.55 5.10
CA GLY A 267 -17.01 -19.99 6.19
C GLY A 267 -16.77 -18.50 6.42
N TYR A 268 -16.48 -17.76 5.35
CA TYR A 268 -16.15 -16.35 5.42
C TYR A 268 -17.34 -15.49 5.84
N VAL A 269 -17.07 -14.46 6.64
CA VAL A 269 -18.04 -13.45 7.08
C VAL A 269 -17.40 -12.08 6.92
N ASN A 270 -18.19 -11.06 6.67
CA ASN A 270 -17.79 -9.66 6.46
C ASN A 270 -17.27 -9.39 5.04
N ALA A 271 -16.62 -8.23 4.82
CA ALA A 271 -16.06 -7.83 3.53
C ALA A 271 -14.80 -8.62 3.20
N GLY A 272 -14.70 -9.15 2.01
CA GLY A 272 -13.51 -9.80 1.48
C GLY A 272 -13.39 -9.59 -0.02
N THR A 273 -12.25 -9.95 -0.58
CA THR A 273 -12.01 -9.83 -2.01
C THR A 273 -11.36 -11.10 -2.54
N VAL A 274 -11.94 -11.66 -3.59
CA VAL A 274 -11.36 -12.81 -4.30
C VAL A 274 -10.67 -12.29 -5.56
N GLU A 275 -9.37 -12.48 -5.64
CA GLU A 275 -8.52 -12.04 -6.74
C GLU A 275 -8.38 -13.13 -7.80
N PHE A 276 -8.44 -12.72 -9.07
CA PHE A 276 -8.31 -13.59 -10.23
C PHE A 276 -7.32 -13.02 -11.25
N LEU A 277 -6.65 -13.91 -11.95
CA LEU A 277 -5.99 -13.59 -13.21
C LEU A 277 -6.96 -13.88 -14.35
N TYR A 278 -7.18 -12.90 -15.22
CA TYR A 278 -8.08 -13.00 -16.36
C TYR A 278 -7.30 -12.82 -17.66
N GLN A 279 -7.51 -13.73 -18.61
CA GLN A 279 -6.99 -13.63 -19.99
C GLN A 279 -7.93 -14.31 -20.97
N GLU A 280 -8.30 -13.63 -22.05
CA GLU A 280 -9.01 -14.20 -23.20
C GLU A 280 -10.31 -14.96 -22.86
N GLY A 281 -11.08 -14.47 -21.91
CA GLY A 281 -12.35 -15.09 -21.49
C GLY A 281 -12.21 -16.12 -20.37
N GLU A 282 -11.00 -16.52 -20.02
CA GLU A 282 -10.72 -17.44 -18.91
C GLU A 282 -10.27 -16.67 -17.66
N PHE A 283 -10.67 -17.14 -16.49
CA PHE A 283 -10.23 -16.58 -15.22
C PHE A 283 -9.77 -17.68 -14.26
N TYR A 284 -8.77 -17.37 -13.46
CA TYR A 284 -8.10 -18.30 -12.57
C TYR A 284 -7.98 -17.69 -11.19
N PHE A 285 -8.36 -18.46 -10.16
CA PHE A 285 -8.21 -18.05 -8.76
C PHE A 285 -6.73 -17.76 -8.46
N LEU A 286 -6.48 -16.60 -7.88
CA LEU A 286 -5.15 -16.21 -7.41
C LEU A 286 -5.05 -16.34 -5.89
N GLU A 287 -5.86 -15.55 -5.17
CA GLU A 287 -5.92 -15.56 -3.71
C GLU A 287 -7.22 -14.91 -3.21
N MET A 288 -7.47 -14.98 -1.91
CA MET A 288 -8.53 -14.22 -1.25
C MET A 288 -7.92 -13.33 -0.18
N ASN A 289 -8.15 -12.04 -0.29
CA ASN A 289 -7.81 -11.09 0.75
C ASN A 289 -8.90 -11.05 1.81
N THR A 290 -8.55 -11.44 3.03
CA THR A 290 -9.48 -11.62 4.15
C THR A 290 -9.73 -10.32 4.92
N ARG A 291 -9.89 -9.23 4.19
CA ARG A 291 -10.04 -7.86 4.70
C ARG A 291 -10.71 -6.96 3.67
N LEU A 292 -11.04 -5.76 4.12
CA LEU A 292 -11.32 -4.66 3.19
C LEU A 292 -10.03 -4.28 2.44
N GLN A 293 -10.15 -3.96 1.16
CA GLN A 293 -8.99 -3.53 0.35
C GLN A 293 -8.86 -2.00 0.27
N VAL A 294 -7.66 -1.53 -0.13
CA VAL A 294 -7.38 -0.09 -0.33
C VAL A 294 -8.38 0.50 -1.30
N GLU A 295 -8.64 -0.21 -2.41
CA GLU A 295 -9.43 0.18 -3.57
C GLU A 295 -10.95 -0.06 -3.42
N HIS A 296 -11.44 -0.34 -2.21
CA HIS A 296 -12.88 -0.47 -1.96
C HIS A 296 -13.72 0.75 -2.40
N PRO A 297 -13.19 1.98 -2.39
CA PRO A 297 -13.96 3.17 -2.76
C PRO A 297 -14.49 3.16 -4.19
N VAL A 298 -13.83 2.51 -5.17
CA VAL A 298 -14.39 2.44 -6.53
C VAL A 298 -15.65 1.58 -6.56
N THR A 299 -15.71 0.51 -5.77
CA THR A 299 -16.92 -0.30 -5.61
C THR A 299 -18.03 0.51 -4.94
N GLU A 300 -17.71 1.26 -3.88
CA GLU A 300 -18.67 2.16 -3.21
C GLU A 300 -19.25 3.19 -4.18
N GLN A 301 -18.41 3.80 -5.02
CA GLN A 301 -18.85 4.83 -5.97
C GLN A 301 -19.80 4.31 -7.05
N VAL A 302 -19.59 3.08 -7.53
CA VAL A 302 -20.45 2.52 -8.58
C VAL A 302 -21.70 1.83 -8.03
N THR A 303 -21.68 1.36 -6.78
CA THR A 303 -22.83 0.67 -6.15
C THR A 303 -23.67 1.59 -5.27
N GLY A 304 -23.07 2.64 -4.73
CA GLY A 304 -23.70 3.52 -3.74
C GLY A 304 -23.77 2.92 -2.33
N LEU A 305 -23.03 1.83 -2.06
CA LEU A 305 -22.97 1.17 -0.75
C LEU A 305 -21.80 1.71 0.07
N ASP A 306 -21.98 1.88 1.37
CA ASP A 306 -20.89 2.15 2.33
C ASP A 306 -20.40 0.83 2.91
N LEU A 307 -19.27 0.32 2.40
CA LEU A 307 -18.75 -0.98 2.78
C LEU A 307 -18.23 -1.02 4.22
N VAL A 308 -17.69 0.08 4.72
CA VAL A 308 -17.20 0.14 6.11
C VAL A 308 -18.37 0.18 7.11
N ALA A 309 -19.43 0.93 6.79
CA ALA A 309 -20.64 0.92 7.60
C ALA A 309 -21.28 -0.48 7.62
N GLU A 310 -21.31 -1.15 6.47
CA GLU A 310 -21.84 -2.52 6.37
C GLU A 310 -20.97 -3.53 7.13
N GLN A 311 -19.63 -3.38 7.11
CA GLN A 311 -18.72 -4.19 7.95
C GLN A 311 -19.10 -4.11 9.43
N ILE A 312 -19.36 -2.92 9.92
CA ILE A 312 -19.72 -2.67 11.32
C ILE A 312 -21.10 -3.28 11.65
N ARG A 313 -22.09 -3.16 10.74
CA ARG A 313 -23.43 -3.74 10.92
C ARG A 313 -23.38 -5.26 10.98
N VAL A 314 -22.71 -5.89 10.01
CA VAL A 314 -22.56 -7.34 9.98
C VAL A 314 -21.81 -7.84 11.21
N ALA A 315 -20.74 -7.17 11.62
CA ALA A 315 -20.01 -7.50 12.84
C ALA A 315 -20.85 -7.30 14.12
N SER A 316 -21.86 -6.43 14.07
CA SER A 316 -22.86 -6.29 15.15
C SER A 316 -23.92 -7.39 15.17
N GLY A 317 -23.85 -8.36 14.25
CA GLY A 317 -24.79 -9.48 14.14
C GLY A 317 -26.03 -9.21 13.28
N GLU A 318 -26.07 -8.08 12.55
CA GLU A 318 -27.15 -7.78 11.60
C GLU A 318 -26.96 -8.58 10.31
N PRO A 319 -28.05 -8.97 9.63
CA PRO A 319 -27.96 -9.52 8.28
C PRO A 319 -27.50 -8.45 7.31
N LEU A 320 -26.99 -8.87 6.13
CA LEU A 320 -26.70 -7.94 5.04
C LEU A 320 -27.91 -7.05 4.74
N SER A 321 -27.66 -5.74 4.58
CA SER A 321 -28.71 -4.76 4.30
C SER A 321 -29.22 -4.82 2.86
N PHE A 322 -28.62 -5.67 2.01
CA PHE A 322 -28.95 -5.83 0.59
C PHE A 322 -28.82 -7.31 0.18
N THR A 323 -29.54 -7.67 -0.88
CA THR A 323 -29.46 -8.96 -1.57
C THR A 323 -28.65 -8.83 -2.87
N GLN A 324 -28.36 -9.95 -3.55
CA GLN A 324 -27.66 -9.90 -4.84
C GLN A 324 -28.44 -9.10 -5.91
N ASP A 325 -29.76 -9.16 -5.87
CA ASP A 325 -30.65 -8.47 -6.84
C ASP A 325 -30.69 -6.95 -6.62
N ASP A 326 -30.34 -6.47 -5.43
CA ASP A 326 -30.29 -5.05 -5.10
C ASP A 326 -29.01 -4.38 -5.63
N ILE A 327 -28.00 -5.17 -6.04
CA ILE A 327 -26.70 -4.64 -6.48
C ILE A 327 -26.80 -4.10 -7.89
N VAL A 328 -26.87 -2.78 -7.99
CA VAL A 328 -26.91 -2.04 -9.25
C VAL A 328 -25.67 -1.19 -9.39
N ARG A 329 -24.85 -1.48 -10.40
CA ARG A 329 -23.67 -0.68 -10.74
C ARG A 329 -24.04 0.45 -11.67
N ARG A 330 -23.58 1.66 -11.37
CA ARG A 330 -23.88 2.88 -12.14
C ARG A 330 -22.61 3.65 -12.45
N GLY A 331 -22.41 3.95 -13.73
CA GLY A 331 -21.24 4.69 -14.19
C GLY A 331 -19.95 3.90 -14.05
N HIS A 332 -18.86 4.63 -13.87
CA HIS A 332 -17.50 4.11 -13.78
C HIS A 332 -16.70 4.92 -12.75
N ALA A 333 -15.91 4.26 -11.93
CA ALA A 333 -15.06 4.91 -10.94
C ALA A 333 -13.60 4.49 -11.14
N ILE A 334 -12.69 5.44 -10.95
CA ILE A 334 -11.24 5.24 -10.99
C ILE A 334 -10.68 5.76 -9.67
N GLU A 335 -9.88 4.93 -9.01
CA GLU A 335 -9.05 5.31 -7.86
C GLU A 335 -7.60 5.44 -8.30
N VAL A 336 -6.91 6.46 -7.80
CA VAL A 336 -5.48 6.68 -7.98
C VAL A 336 -4.84 6.77 -6.61
N ARG A 337 -3.84 5.94 -6.36
CA ARG A 337 -3.06 6.00 -5.13
C ARG A 337 -2.02 7.09 -5.22
N ILE A 338 -2.13 8.09 -4.37
CA ILE A 338 -1.15 9.17 -4.29
C ILE A 338 -0.08 8.79 -3.26
N ASN A 339 0.99 8.18 -3.75
CA ASN A 339 2.11 7.74 -2.93
C ASN A 339 3.23 8.79 -2.90
N ALA A 340 3.91 8.90 -1.75
CA ALA A 340 5.12 9.70 -1.59
C ALA A 340 6.32 8.96 -2.23
N GLU A 341 6.34 8.93 -3.56
CA GLU A 341 7.37 8.29 -4.38
C GLU A 341 7.77 9.20 -5.55
N ASP A 342 9.05 9.20 -5.90
CA ASP A 342 9.56 9.91 -7.08
C ASP A 342 9.58 8.96 -8.30
N PRO A 343 8.67 9.13 -9.27
CA PRO A 343 8.59 8.28 -10.45
C PRO A 343 9.66 8.61 -11.52
N ALA A 344 10.54 9.57 -11.27
CA ALA A 344 11.55 10.03 -12.22
C ALA A 344 12.35 8.86 -12.80
N GLY A 345 12.39 8.80 -14.14
CA GLY A 345 13.07 7.73 -14.88
C GLY A 345 12.51 6.34 -14.58
N GLY A 346 11.23 6.21 -14.22
CA GLY A 346 10.56 4.94 -13.92
C GLY A 346 11.01 4.25 -12.63
N ARG A 347 11.74 4.93 -11.73
CA ARG A 347 12.35 4.30 -10.55
C ARG A 347 11.41 4.17 -9.36
N PHE A 348 10.51 5.15 -9.14
CA PHE A 348 9.58 5.18 -7.99
C PHE A 348 10.31 5.08 -6.63
N LEU A 349 11.29 5.95 -6.45
CA LEU A 349 12.03 6.00 -5.19
C LEU A 349 11.16 6.60 -4.09
N PRO A 350 11.11 6.02 -2.87
CA PRO A 350 10.41 6.61 -1.75
C PRO A 350 10.86 8.05 -1.49
N SER A 351 9.90 8.92 -1.21
CA SER A 351 10.12 10.36 -0.98
C SER A 351 9.46 10.80 0.33
N PRO A 352 9.96 10.33 1.51
CA PRO A 352 9.45 10.77 2.79
C PRO A 352 9.75 12.24 3.03
N GLY A 353 8.96 12.90 3.87
CA GLY A 353 9.20 14.28 4.26
C GLY A 353 7.97 15.08 4.64
N LEU A 354 8.20 16.34 5.00
CA LEU A 354 7.16 17.27 5.44
C LEU A 354 6.30 17.72 4.25
N ILE A 355 4.99 17.51 4.36
CA ILE A 355 4.01 18.07 3.41
C ILE A 355 3.83 19.55 3.72
N THR A 356 4.45 20.42 2.93
CA THR A 356 4.38 21.86 3.15
C THR A 356 3.10 22.46 2.58
N ARG A 357 2.48 21.80 1.60
CA ARG A 357 1.20 22.17 1.02
C ARG A 357 0.45 20.94 0.55
N LEU A 358 -0.83 20.87 0.87
CA LEU A 358 -1.78 19.88 0.34
C LEU A 358 -3.07 20.62 -0.05
N ARG A 359 -3.38 20.61 -1.35
CA ARG A 359 -4.65 21.10 -1.87
C ARG A 359 -5.35 19.98 -2.59
N VAL A 360 -6.45 19.55 -2.02
CA VAL A 360 -7.26 18.43 -2.50
C VAL A 360 -8.23 18.92 -3.56
N PRO A 361 -8.35 18.24 -4.72
CA PRO A 361 -9.32 18.57 -5.76
C PRO A 361 -10.74 18.32 -5.27
N GLN A 362 -11.68 19.08 -5.83
CA GLN A 362 -13.09 19.03 -5.45
C GLN A 362 -14.00 19.01 -6.68
N GLY A 363 -15.30 18.91 -6.45
CA GLY A 363 -16.32 18.98 -7.48
C GLY A 363 -17.09 17.67 -7.64
N TYR A 364 -18.07 17.71 -8.55
CA TYR A 364 -18.97 16.58 -8.78
C TYR A 364 -18.21 15.32 -9.20
N GLY A 365 -18.46 14.21 -8.48
CA GLY A 365 -17.84 12.91 -8.75
C GLY A 365 -16.35 12.84 -8.39
N VAL A 366 -15.87 13.71 -7.48
CA VAL A 366 -14.51 13.66 -6.93
C VAL A 366 -14.58 13.39 -5.44
N ARG A 367 -13.86 12.37 -4.99
CA ARG A 367 -13.70 11.97 -3.57
C ARG A 367 -12.23 11.91 -3.24
N TRP A 368 -11.88 12.32 -2.04
CA TRP A 368 -10.55 12.19 -1.46
C TRP A 368 -10.61 11.45 -0.13
N ASP A 369 -9.92 10.33 -0.05
CA ASP A 369 -9.68 9.59 1.19
C ASP A 369 -8.21 9.78 1.57
N GLY A 370 -7.94 10.68 2.52
CA GLY A 370 -6.58 11.04 2.91
C GLY A 370 -6.34 10.91 4.40
N GLY A 371 -5.08 10.63 4.74
CA GLY A 371 -4.60 10.49 6.12
C GLY A 371 -3.72 11.65 6.59
N TYR A 372 -3.39 12.59 5.71
CA TYR A 372 -2.46 13.68 5.95
C TYR A 372 -3.07 15.05 5.63
N GLU A 373 -2.50 16.09 6.25
CA GLU A 373 -2.77 17.50 5.98
C GLU A 373 -1.45 18.26 5.76
N ALA A 374 -1.53 19.52 5.34
CA ALA A 374 -0.34 20.38 5.29
C ALA A 374 0.21 20.58 6.70
N GLY A 375 1.50 20.34 6.88
CA GLY A 375 2.21 20.35 8.17
C GLY A 375 2.50 18.95 8.72
N ASP A 376 1.87 17.90 8.17
CA ASP A 376 2.17 16.52 8.54
C ASP A 376 3.42 16.02 7.82
N GLU A 377 4.09 15.03 8.38
CA GLU A 377 5.29 14.41 7.81
C GLU A 377 5.01 12.99 7.34
N VAL A 378 5.32 12.67 6.08
CA VAL A 378 5.33 11.30 5.58
C VAL A 378 6.57 10.62 6.12
N SER A 379 6.38 9.72 7.07
CA SER A 379 7.45 9.01 7.76
C SER A 379 8.00 7.85 6.92
N GLN A 380 9.30 7.58 7.06
CA GLN A 380 9.95 6.41 6.48
C GLN A 380 9.60 5.08 7.19
N PHE A 381 8.93 5.12 8.35
CA PHE A 381 8.64 3.94 9.17
C PHE A 381 7.35 3.22 8.79
N TYR A 382 6.52 3.83 7.93
CA TYR A 382 5.22 3.30 7.51
C TYR A 382 5.12 3.28 5.97
N ASP A 383 3.94 2.91 5.46
CA ASP A 383 3.66 3.04 4.03
C ASP A 383 3.69 4.51 3.60
N ASN A 384 3.85 4.72 2.31
CA ASN A 384 4.02 6.03 1.70
C ASN A 384 2.72 6.61 1.11
N LEU A 385 1.57 5.99 1.38
CA LEU A 385 0.27 6.43 0.86
C LEU A 385 -0.19 7.72 1.54
N ILE A 386 -0.18 8.83 0.81
CA ILE A 386 -0.69 10.13 1.28
C ILE A 386 -2.21 10.13 1.30
N GLY A 387 -2.82 9.57 0.29
CA GLY A 387 -4.27 9.47 0.15
C GLY A 387 -4.66 8.86 -1.19
N LYS A 388 -5.96 8.69 -1.37
CA LYS A 388 -6.56 8.12 -2.58
C LYS A 388 -7.46 9.17 -3.21
N LEU A 389 -7.29 9.36 -4.52
CA LEU A 389 -8.18 10.19 -5.32
C LEU A 389 -9.12 9.27 -6.08
N ILE A 390 -10.42 9.37 -5.81
CA ILE A 390 -11.44 8.56 -6.46
C ILE A 390 -12.33 9.46 -7.31
N CYS A 391 -12.43 9.18 -8.61
CA CYS A 391 -13.25 9.92 -9.54
C CYS A 391 -14.29 9.04 -10.19
N TRP A 392 -15.55 9.45 -10.10
CA TRP A 392 -16.68 8.78 -10.72
C TRP A 392 -17.15 9.52 -11.98
N GLY A 393 -17.53 8.80 -13.03
CA GLY A 393 -18.14 9.32 -14.25
C GLY A 393 -19.38 8.51 -14.66
N GLY A 394 -20.23 9.08 -15.54
CA GLY A 394 -21.37 8.35 -16.10
C GLY A 394 -20.95 7.18 -17.00
N ASP A 395 -19.72 7.23 -17.51
CA ASP A 395 -19.02 6.22 -18.28
C ASP A 395 -17.52 6.30 -17.99
N ARG A 396 -16.73 5.39 -18.59
CA ARG A 396 -15.28 5.29 -18.37
C ARG A 396 -14.54 6.53 -18.88
N ASP A 397 -14.90 7.05 -20.05
CA ASP A 397 -14.23 8.22 -20.64
C ASP A 397 -14.42 9.45 -19.75
N ALA A 398 -15.64 9.65 -19.23
CA ALA A 398 -15.93 10.72 -18.27
C ALA A 398 -15.16 10.54 -16.95
N ALA A 399 -14.97 9.29 -16.47
CA ALA A 399 -14.19 9.01 -15.28
C ALA A 399 -12.70 9.31 -15.53
N ILE A 400 -12.11 8.87 -16.64
CA ILE A 400 -10.71 9.16 -17.03
C ILE A 400 -10.50 10.68 -17.14
N ALA A 401 -11.33 11.38 -17.89
CA ALA A 401 -11.21 12.82 -18.08
C ALA A 401 -11.31 13.59 -16.75
N ARG A 402 -12.20 13.15 -15.85
CA ARG A 402 -12.36 13.74 -14.51
C ARG A 402 -11.15 13.46 -13.63
N THR A 403 -10.60 12.25 -13.67
CA THR A 403 -9.39 11.87 -12.92
C THR A 403 -8.20 12.71 -13.36
N ILE A 404 -7.97 12.84 -14.66
CA ILE A 404 -6.90 13.70 -15.21
C ILE A 404 -7.07 15.15 -14.76
N ARG A 405 -8.31 15.71 -14.83
CA ARG A 405 -8.58 17.07 -14.33
C ARG A 405 -8.29 17.19 -12.84
N ALA A 406 -8.78 16.25 -12.04
CA ALA A 406 -8.63 16.28 -10.59
C ALA A 406 -7.14 16.14 -10.17
N LEU A 407 -6.37 15.27 -10.83
CA LEU A 407 -4.90 15.19 -10.63
C LEU A 407 -4.19 16.49 -11.02
N GLY A 408 -4.67 17.19 -12.05
CA GLY A 408 -4.16 18.52 -12.44
C GLY A 408 -4.47 19.64 -11.44
N GLU A 409 -5.48 19.46 -10.59
CA GLU A 409 -5.85 20.39 -9.50
C GLU A 409 -5.22 20.01 -8.15
N LEU A 410 -4.72 18.77 -8.02
CA LEU A 410 -4.07 18.29 -6.80
C LEU A 410 -2.71 18.96 -6.65
N GLU A 411 -2.48 19.60 -5.52
CA GLU A 411 -1.17 20.16 -5.18
C GLU A 411 -0.63 19.47 -3.93
N VAL A 412 0.51 18.79 -4.08
CA VAL A 412 1.30 18.26 -2.98
C VAL A 412 2.69 18.86 -3.08
N ALA A 413 3.13 19.56 -2.03
CA ALA A 413 4.47 20.13 -1.98
C ALA A 413 5.22 19.59 -0.76
N GLY A 414 6.48 19.29 -0.95
CA GLY A 414 7.38 18.62 -0.02
C GLY A 414 7.83 17.29 -0.62
N PRO A 415 7.13 16.17 -0.35
CA PRO A 415 7.42 14.90 -0.99
C PRO A 415 7.16 14.93 -2.50
N ALA A 416 7.96 14.20 -3.29
CA ALA A 416 7.58 13.80 -4.63
C ALA A 416 6.41 12.79 -4.55
N THR A 417 5.59 12.74 -5.60
CA THR A 417 4.43 11.84 -5.64
C THR A 417 4.33 11.10 -6.96
N THR A 418 3.58 10.00 -6.98
CA THR A 418 3.30 9.19 -8.17
C THR A 418 2.50 9.93 -9.25
N VAL A 419 1.90 11.08 -8.96
CA VAL A 419 1.00 11.83 -9.86
C VAL A 419 1.52 11.99 -11.30
N PRO A 420 2.81 12.29 -11.56
CA PRO A 420 3.30 12.38 -12.94
C PRO A 420 3.19 11.06 -13.72
N ALA A 421 3.47 9.93 -13.06
CA ALA A 421 3.32 8.61 -13.68
C ALA A 421 1.85 8.24 -13.87
N ASP A 422 1.00 8.54 -12.89
CA ASP A 422 -0.44 8.28 -12.96
C ASP A 422 -1.09 9.05 -14.12
N LEU A 423 -0.68 10.29 -14.35
CA LEU A 423 -1.12 11.08 -15.52
C LEU A 423 -0.62 10.49 -16.84
N ALA A 424 0.59 9.91 -16.87
CA ALA A 424 1.11 9.24 -18.05
C ALA A 424 0.29 7.98 -18.36
N ILE A 425 -0.04 7.17 -17.35
CA ILE A 425 -0.91 5.99 -17.46
C ILE A 425 -2.28 6.39 -18.02
N LEU A 426 -2.97 7.31 -17.37
CA LEU A 426 -4.34 7.72 -17.72
C LEU A 426 -4.47 8.31 -19.13
N ARG A 427 -3.41 8.87 -19.69
CA ARG A 427 -3.36 9.46 -21.03
C ARG A 427 -2.91 8.49 -22.11
N HIS A 428 -2.35 7.35 -21.71
CA HIS A 428 -1.81 6.39 -22.67
C HIS A 428 -2.95 5.73 -23.49
N PRO A 429 -2.80 5.61 -24.82
CA PRO A 429 -3.83 5.02 -25.67
C PRO A 429 -4.27 3.61 -25.23
N ASP A 430 -3.33 2.75 -24.83
CA ASP A 430 -3.64 1.38 -24.37
C ASP A 430 -4.49 1.37 -23.10
N PHE A 431 -4.19 2.27 -22.15
CA PHE A 431 -5.02 2.41 -20.94
C PHE A 431 -6.43 2.90 -21.30
N VAL A 432 -6.52 3.92 -22.15
CA VAL A 432 -7.81 4.46 -22.64
C VAL A 432 -8.59 3.37 -23.37
N ALA A 433 -7.91 2.55 -24.20
CA ALA A 433 -8.53 1.42 -24.89
C ALA A 433 -8.89 0.23 -23.95
N GLY A 434 -8.37 0.19 -22.71
CA GLY A 434 -8.56 -0.95 -21.80
C GLY A 434 -7.72 -2.18 -22.15
N GLU A 435 -6.61 -1.99 -22.86
CA GLU A 435 -5.73 -3.04 -23.39
C GLU A 435 -4.50 -3.30 -22.51
N HIS A 436 -4.42 -2.70 -21.32
CA HIS A 436 -3.33 -2.89 -20.37
C HIS A 436 -3.43 -4.22 -19.60
N SER A 437 -2.26 -4.73 -19.18
CA SER A 437 -2.12 -5.94 -18.36
C SER A 437 -1.32 -5.67 -17.09
N THR A 438 -1.16 -6.68 -16.25
CA THR A 438 -0.37 -6.58 -15.01
C THR A 438 1.10 -6.22 -15.23
N ARG A 439 1.62 -6.42 -16.43
CA ARG A 439 3.00 -6.13 -16.80
C ARG A 439 3.17 -4.88 -17.67
N TRP A 440 2.04 -4.33 -18.12
CA TRP A 440 2.05 -3.26 -19.11
C TRP A 440 2.81 -2.00 -18.67
N VAL A 441 2.71 -1.61 -17.38
CA VAL A 441 3.44 -0.45 -16.86
C VAL A 441 4.96 -0.65 -16.96
N GLU A 442 5.45 -1.87 -16.73
CA GLU A 442 6.89 -2.17 -16.76
C GLU A 442 7.40 -2.45 -18.18
N ASP A 443 6.58 -3.12 -19.00
CA ASP A 443 7.01 -3.60 -20.32
C ASP A 443 6.78 -2.57 -21.45
N THR A 444 5.80 -1.65 -21.27
CA THR A 444 5.33 -0.78 -22.36
C THR A 444 5.41 0.71 -22.05
N LEU A 445 5.14 1.12 -20.78
CA LEU A 445 5.04 2.52 -20.45
C LEU A 445 6.43 3.17 -20.34
N ASP A 446 6.72 4.13 -21.21
CA ASP A 446 7.96 4.93 -21.13
C ASP A 446 7.79 6.07 -20.11
N LEU A 447 8.46 5.91 -18.98
CA LEU A 447 8.52 6.91 -17.91
C LEU A 447 9.90 7.63 -17.86
N SER A 448 10.75 7.45 -18.86
CA SER A 448 12.12 8.02 -18.87
C SER A 448 12.13 9.55 -18.79
N GLU A 449 11.14 10.19 -19.43
CA GLU A 449 10.98 11.66 -19.42
C GLU A 449 10.05 12.16 -18.29
N THR A 450 9.57 11.26 -17.42
CA THR A 450 8.72 11.67 -16.31
C THR A 450 9.50 12.60 -15.40
N ALA A 451 9.02 13.84 -15.23
CA ALA A 451 9.65 14.83 -14.39
C ALA A 451 9.76 14.32 -12.95
N GLY A 452 10.94 14.45 -12.37
CA GLY A 452 11.14 14.27 -10.93
C GLY A 452 10.35 15.29 -10.12
N ALA A 453 10.53 15.25 -8.79
CA ALA A 453 9.88 16.18 -7.89
C ALA A 453 9.90 17.60 -8.45
N ALA A 454 8.73 18.22 -8.56
CA ALA A 454 8.65 19.63 -8.88
C ALA A 454 9.57 20.38 -7.89
N ALA A 455 10.40 21.30 -8.41
CA ALA A 455 11.20 22.15 -7.54
C ALA A 455 10.31 22.70 -6.42
N PRO A 456 10.80 22.79 -5.17
CA PRO A 456 10.00 23.24 -4.05
C PRO A 456 9.26 24.51 -4.46
N PHE A 457 7.95 24.52 -4.31
CA PHE A 457 7.11 25.67 -4.62
C PHE A 457 7.66 26.85 -3.82
N VAL A 458 8.39 27.72 -4.49
CA VAL A 458 8.68 29.06 -4.00
C VAL A 458 7.41 29.84 -4.30
N PRO A 459 6.60 30.21 -3.28
CA PRO A 459 5.42 31.02 -3.53
C PRO A 459 5.91 32.24 -4.34
N PRO A 460 5.21 32.62 -5.42
CA PRO A 460 5.54 33.87 -6.09
C PRO A 460 5.54 34.91 -5.00
N ALA A 461 6.64 35.64 -4.86
CA ALA A 461 6.72 36.75 -3.94
C ALA A 461 5.45 37.56 -4.17
N SER A 462 4.51 37.48 -3.21
CA SER A 462 3.24 38.15 -3.32
C SER A 462 3.59 39.62 -3.57
N GLY A 463 3.37 40.06 -4.80
CA GLY A 463 3.49 41.45 -5.18
C GLY A 463 2.38 42.28 -4.52
N LEU A 464 2.39 42.28 -3.19
CA LEU A 464 1.75 43.26 -2.34
C LEU A 464 2.83 44.29 -2.05
N GLY A 465 2.55 45.49 -2.47
CA GLY A 465 3.45 46.61 -2.50
C GLY A 465 4.29 46.75 -1.24
N GLU A 466 5.45 47.35 -1.44
CA GLU A 466 6.40 47.79 -0.43
C GLU A 466 5.64 48.40 0.78
N GLY A 467 5.65 47.72 1.93
CA GLY A 467 5.12 48.27 3.18
C GLY A 467 4.49 47.28 4.19
N GLY A 468 4.49 45.95 3.95
CA GLY A 468 4.01 44.99 4.93
C GLY A 468 5.15 44.39 5.75
N GLU A 469 5.19 44.65 7.07
CA GLU A 469 6.05 43.95 8.02
C GLU A 469 5.89 42.43 7.86
N ALA A 470 7.02 41.70 7.80
CA ALA A 470 7.02 40.22 7.80
C ALA A 470 6.21 39.71 8.99
N PRO A 471 5.39 38.65 8.85
CA PRO A 471 4.63 38.09 9.96
C PRO A 471 5.60 37.69 11.07
N GLU A 472 5.31 38.18 12.27
CA GLU A 472 6.15 37.99 13.44
C GLU A 472 6.31 36.48 13.75
N PRO A 473 7.53 35.99 14.01
CA PRO A 473 7.73 34.60 14.38
C PRO A 473 6.94 34.24 15.63
N LYS A 474 6.26 33.09 15.59
CA LYS A 474 5.47 32.56 16.70
C LYS A 474 6.28 31.54 17.48
N VAL A 475 6.22 31.61 18.80
CA VAL A 475 6.84 30.65 19.72
C VAL A 475 5.78 29.71 20.26
N ARG A 476 6.07 28.42 20.21
CA ARG A 476 5.20 27.37 20.80
C ARG A 476 5.29 27.41 22.32
N ARG A 477 4.14 27.37 22.99
CA ARG A 477 4.03 27.18 24.43
C ARG A 477 2.98 26.12 24.73
N ASP A 478 3.34 25.20 25.62
CA ASP A 478 2.41 24.22 26.17
C ASP A 478 1.93 24.75 27.51
N VAL A 479 0.61 24.87 27.70
CA VAL A 479 -0.05 25.35 28.89
C VAL A 479 -1.09 24.34 29.34
N ASP A 480 -1.15 24.08 30.65
CA ASP A 480 -2.22 23.29 31.26
C ASP A 480 -3.43 24.20 31.50
N VAL A 481 -4.55 23.83 30.94
CA VAL A 481 -5.83 24.54 31.10
C VAL A 481 -6.81 23.64 31.83
N GLU A 482 -7.43 24.13 32.87
CA GLU A 482 -8.49 23.44 33.60
C GLU A 482 -9.85 24.03 33.24
N VAL A 483 -10.75 23.18 32.71
CA VAL A 483 -12.12 23.55 32.39
C VAL A 483 -13.06 22.58 33.09
N ASN A 484 -13.90 23.11 33.97
CA ASN A 484 -14.87 22.35 34.76
C ASN A 484 -14.24 21.17 35.55
N GLY A 485 -13.04 21.37 36.12
CA GLY A 485 -12.32 20.36 36.89
C GLY A 485 -11.59 19.31 36.05
N ARG A 486 -11.59 19.44 34.71
CA ARG A 486 -10.78 18.63 33.81
C ARG A 486 -9.58 19.42 33.31
N ARG A 487 -8.39 18.83 33.45
CA ARG A 487 -7.12 19.37 32.92
C ARG A 487 -6.92 18.97 31.46
N PHE A 488 -6.53 19.95 30.64
CA PHE A 488 -6.18 19.80 29.25
C PHE A 488 -4.80 20.40 29.02
N GLY A 489 -3.88 19.63 28.40
CA GLY A 489 -2.64 20.18 27.84
C GLY A 489 -2.97 20.90 26.53
N VAL A 490 -2.80 22.20 26.48
CA VAL A 490 -3.09 23.02 25.29
C VAL A 490 -1.79 23.61 24.76
N THR A 491 -1.48 23.35 23.50
CA THR A 491 -0.37 24.02 22.80
C THR A 491 -0.88 25.31 22.15
N VAL A 492 -0.28 26.45 22.54
CA VAL A 492 -0.58 27.75 21.93
C VAL A 492 0.65 28.31 21.23
N TRP A 493 0.42 28.97 20.09
CA TRP A 493 1.45 29.65 19.31
C TRP A 493 1.27 31.15 19.51
N VAL A 494 2.19 31.78 20.27
CA VAL A 494 2.13 33.21 20.59
C VAL A 494 3.23 33.97 19.83
N PRO A 495 2.95 35.21 19.35
CA PRO A 495 3.97 36.05 18.74
C PRO A 495 5.17 36.27 19.70
N GLU A 496 6.38 36.27 19.18
CA GLU A 496 7.62 36.38 19.95
C GLU A 496 7.67 37.68 20.75
N SER A 497 7.09 38.76 20.25
CA SER A 497 6.93 40.06 20.96
C SER A 497 6.12 39.97 22.25
N GLN A 498 5.09 39.10 22.29
CA GLN A 498 4.26 38.91 23.49
C GLN A 498 4.97 38.04 24.54
N VAL A 499 5.97 37.26 24.13
CA VAL A 499 6.79 36.47 25.08
C VAL A 499 7.85 37.33 25.74
N ALA A 500 8.40 38.33 25.01
CA ALA A 500 9.38 39.28 25.58
C ALA A 500 8.78 40.25 26.60
N ALA A 501 7.51 40.59 26.48
CA ALA A 501 6.82 41.51 27.40
C ALA A 501 6.51 40.90 28.79
N ALA A 502 6.50 39.57 28.90
CA ALA A 502 6.22 38.86 30.17
C ALA A 502 7.49 38.52 30.99
N ALA A 503 8.68 38.88 30.51
CA ALA A 503 9.96 38.56 31.13
C ALA A 503 10.84 39.82 31.32
N ALA A 504 10.52 40.68 32.33
CA ALA A 504 11.45 41.65 32.92
C ALA A 504 11.02 41.97 34.35
N PRO A 505 11.93 42.21 35.32
CA PRO A 505 13.38 42.11 35.27
C PRO A 505 14.01 41.31 36.41
N GLY A 506 15.17 40.75 36.19
CA GLY A 506 16.05 40.23 37.24
C GLY A 506 17.24 39.44 36.74
N GLY A 507 18.41 40.09 36.59
CA GLY A 507 19.70 39.45 36.71
C GLY A 507 20.35 38.92 35.45
N ALA A 508 21.37 39.60 34.97
CA ALA A 508 22.28 39.20 33.91
C ALA A 508 23.05 37.92 34.26
N ALA A 509 22.96 36.88 33.39
CA ALA A 509 23.94 35.81 33.29
C ALA A 509 24.40 35.72 31.84
N LYS A 510 25.71 35.86 31.62
CA LYS A 510 26.38 35.73 30.33
C LYS A 510 26.10 34.36 29.70
N ALA A 511 25.54 34.38 28.51
CA ALA A 511 25.38 33.20 27.69
C ALA A 511 26.72 32.82 27.05
N ALA A 512 27.13 31.56 27.19
CA ALA A 512 28.19 30.93 26.47
C ALA A 512 27.79 30.70 24.98
N PRO A 513 28.73 30.75 24.02
CA PRO A 513 28.41 30.65 22.61
C PRO A 513 27.96 29.22 22.28
N ARG A 514 26.80 29.09 21.67
CA ARG A 514 26.31 27.84 21.07
C ARG A 514 27.15 27.52 19.82
N PRO A 515 27.52 26.26 19.61
CA PRO A 515 28.16 25.87 18.37
C PRO A 515 27.19 26.08 17.19
N ARG A 516 27.67 26.73 16.16
CA ARG A 516 26.97 26.85 14.86
C ARG A 516 26.75 25.45 14.29
N ARG A 517 25.51 25.06 14.15
CA ARG A 517 25.13 23.94 13.27
C ARG A 517 25.44 24.38 11.83
N SER A 518 26.38 23.68 11.22
CA SER A 518 26.63 23.79 9.81
C SER A 518 25.42 23.29 9.05
N THR A 519 24.75 24.13 8.30
CA THR A 519 23.83 23.74 7.25
C THR A 519 24.66 23.11 6.14
N GLY A 520 24.84 21.77 6.21
CA GLY A 520 25.37 21.00 5.10
C GLY A 520 24.29 20.90 4.03
N ALA A 521 24.40 21.70 3.00
CA ALA A 521 23.72 21.44 1.75
C ALA A 521 24.24 20.10 1.22
N SER A 522 23.35 19.12 1.03
CA SER A 522 23.64 17.91 0.27
C SER A 522 23.90 18.32 -1.18
N ALA A 523 25.14 18.64 -1.49
CA ALA A 523 25.61 18.60 -2.86
C ALA A 523 25.76 17.13 -3.22
N SER A 524 25.01 16.63 -4.18
CA SER A 524 25.21 15.36 -4.85
C SER A 524 26.68 15.32 -5.32
N ALA A 525 27.52 14.54 -4.62
CA ALA A 525 28.86 14.23 -5.09
C ALA A 525 28.72 13.15 -6.18
N ALA A 526 28.42 13.58 -7.40
CA ALA A 526 28.52 12.72 -8.56
C ALA A 526 29.99 12.32 -8.72
N GLY A 527 30.31 11.02 -8.64
CA GLY A 527 31.61 10.46 -8.98
C GLY A 527 32.62 10.32 -7.84
N SER A 528 32.22 10.34 -6.57
CA SER A 528 33.16 10.15 -5.44
C SER A 528 33.64 8.71 -5.26
N GLY A 529 32.95 7.73 -5.88
CA GLY A 529 33.19 6.30 -5.69
C GLY A 529 32.72 5.75 -4.34
N SER A 530 32.07 6.57 -3.53
CA SER A 530 31.42 6.13 -2.29
C SER A 530 29.93 5.99 -2.52
N VAL A 531 29.45 4.76 -2.71
CA VAL A 531 28.02 4.47 -2.87
C VAL A 531 27.34 4.65 -1.53
N VAL A 532 26.37 5.56 -1.48
CA VAL A 532 25.62 5.89 -0.28
C VAL A 532 24.17 5.46 -0.41
N VAL A 533 23.52 5.09 0.69
CA VAL A 533 22.09 4.82 0.69
C VAL A 533 21.30 6.13 0.73
N PRO A 534 20.26 6.27 -0.11
CA PRO A 534 19.48 7.51 -0.18
C PRO A 534 18.54 7.70 1.02
N MET A 535 18.25 6.63 1.76
CA MET A 535 17.31 6.61 2.88
C MET A 535 17.65 5.52 3.89
N GLN A 536 17.08 5.61 5.07
CA GLN A 536 17.17 4.55 6.08
C GLN A 536 16.40 3.31 5.64
N GLY A 537 16.97 2.14 5.93
CA GLY A 537 16.35 0.85 5.65
C GLY A 537 17.19 -0.31 6.17
N THR A 538 16.86 -1.52 5.72
CA THR A 538 17.62 -2.74 6.03
C THR A 538 18.25 -3.29 4.76
N ILE A 539 19.53 -3.63 4.80
CA ILE A 539 20.21 -4.28 3.68
C ILE A 539 19.69 -5.72 3.57
N VAL A 540 18.97 -5.99 2.50
CA VAL A 540 18.45 -7.36 2.21
C VAL A 540 19.55 -8.24 1.66
N LYS A 541 20.37 -7.69 0.74
CA LYS A 541 21.44 -8.41 0.05
C LYS A 541 22.59 -7.49 -0.28
N VAL A 542 23.81 -8.01 -0.20
CA VAL A 542 25.00 -7.42 -0.80
C VAL A 542 25.38 -8.29 -2.00
N LEU A 543 25.52 -7.67 -3.17
CA LEU A 543 25.68 -8.35 -4.47
C LEU A 543 27.13 -8.30 -5.00
N VAL A 544 28.02 -7.61 -4.28
CA VAL A 544 29.43 -7.44 -4.65
C VAL A 544 30.34 -7.76 -3.48
N ALA A 545 31.57 -8.19 -3.80
CA ALA A 545 32.64 -8.43 -2.84
C ALA A 545 33.83 -7.49 -3.12
N VAL A 546 34.70 -7.32 -2.11
CA VAL A 546 35.96 -6.57 -2.30
C VAL A 546 36.82 -7.24 -3.37
N GLY A 547 37.22 -6.46 -4.37
CA GLY A 547 37.97 -6.91 -5.54
C GLY A 547 37.14 -7.13 -6.80
N ASP A 548 35.80 -7.08 -6.70
CA ASP A 548 34.92 -7.18 -7.88
C ASP A 548 35.00 -5.89 -8.73
N THR A 549 34.92 -6.07 -10.05
CA THR A 549 34.80 -4.94 -10.99
C THR A 549 33.31 -4.70 -11.26
N VAL A 550 32.87 -3.44 -11.15
CA VAL A 550 31.48 -3.04 -11.37
C VAL A 550 31.40 -1.97 -12.45
N GLU A 551 30.28 -1.96 -13.18
CA GLU A 551 29.95 -0.92 -14.14
C GLU A 551 29.10 0.17 -13.49
N GLU A 552 29.11 1.39 -14.04
CA GLU A 552 28.20 2.45 -13.62
C GLU A 552 26.74 2.01 -13.81
N GLY A 553 25.91 2.17 -12.75
CA GLY A 553 24.53 1.70 -12.75
C GLY A 553 24.34 0.24 -12.33
N GLN A 554 25.42 -0.54 -12.17
CA GLN A 554 25.32 -1.93 -11.68
C GLN A 554 24.87 -1.96 -10.22
N THR A 555 23.88 -2.79 -9.89
CA THR A 555 23.38 -2.96 -8.52
C THR A 555 24.45 -3.58 -7.62
N VAL A 556 24.80 -2.90 -6.52
CA VAL A 556 25.82 -3.35 -5.56
C VAL A 556 25.20 -3.94 -4.29
N CYS A 557 24.05 -3.46 -3.86
CA CYS A 557 23.28 -4.06 -2.78
C CYS A 557 21.78 -3.75 -2.96
N VAL A 558 20.93 -4.45 -2.19
CA VAL A 558 19.47 -4.27 -2.15
C VAL A 558 19.10 -3.78 -0.76
N LEU A 559 18.45 -2.62 -0.71
CA LEU A 559 17.94 -1.98 0.50
C LEU A 559 16.43 -2.19 0.57
N GLU A 560 15.90 -2.74 1.65
CA GLU A 560 14.49 -2.69 1.97
C GLU A 560 14.19 -1.42 2.77
N ALA A 561 13.32 -0.58 2.23
CA ALA A 561 12.80 0.59 2.90
C ALA A 561 11.32 0.75 2.58
N MET A 562 10.48 1.09 3.55
CA MET A 562 9.02 1.28 3.38
C MET A 562 8.32 0.07 2.74
N LYS A 563 8.75 -1.16 3.09
CA LYS A 563 8.27 -2.44 2.53
C LYS A 563 8.59 -2.66 1.04
N MET A 564 9.52 -1.91 0.48
CA MET A 564 9.96 -2.03 -0.90
C MET A 564 11.44 -2.35 -0.97
N GLU A 565 11.82 -3.27 -1.86
CA GLU A 565 13.22 -3.54 -2.18
C GLU A 565 13.73 -2.52 -3.20
N ASN A 566 14.76 -1.78 -2.84
CA ASN A 566 15.40 -0.78 -3.69
C ASN A 566 16.82 -1.22 -4.05
N ASN A 567 17.12 -1.26 -5.33
CA ASN A 567 18.44 -1.55 -5.83
C ASN A 567 19.33 -0.31 -5.65
N ILE A 568 20.42 -0.45 -4.91
CA ILE A 568 21.45 0.59 -4.78
C ILE A 568 22.53 0.30 -5.81
N ALA A 569 22.73 1.23 -6.72
CA ALA A 569 23.61 1.07 -7.87
C ALA A 569 24.95 1.79 -7.66
N ALA A 570 26.00 1.30 -8.33
CA ALA A 570 27.30 1.95 -8.43
C ALA A 570 27.18 3.31 -9.12
N ASP A 571 27.79 4.35 -8.56
CA ASP A 571 27.79 5.72 -9.09
C ASP A 571 28.88 5.95 -10.15
N LYS A 572 29.80 4.99 -10.30
CA LYS A 572 30.82 4.94 -11.35
C LYS A 572 31.28 3.50 -11.60
N ALA A 573 31.90 3.26 -12.75
CA ALA A 573 32.61 2.03 -13.03
C ALA A 573 33.95 2.00 -12.27
N GLY A 574 34.36 0.84 -11.76
CA GLY A 574 35.62 0.67 -11.04
C GLY A 574 35.71 -0.65 -10.30
N THR A 575 36.68 -0.76 -9.38
CA THR A 575 36.87 -1.94 -8.54
C THR A 575 36.39 -1.66 -7.12
N VAL A 576 35.63 -2.58 -6.54
CA VAL A 576 35.15 -2.48 -5.16
C VAL A 576 36.32 -2.64 -4.19
N THR A 577 36.63 -1.59 -3.43
CA THR A 577 37.72 -1.59 -2.44
C THR A 577 37.23 -1.87 -1.03
N GLU A 578 36.00 -1.48 -0.69
CA GLU A 578 35.40 -1.76 0.60
C GLU A 578 33.91 -2.09 0.47
N VAL A 579 33.41 -3.05 1.24
CA VAL A 579 32.00 -3.30 1.50
C VAL A 579 31.76 -3.08 2.99
N LYS A 580 30.93 -2.09 3.32
CA LYS A 580 30.74 -1.58 4.70
C LYS A 580 29.48 -2.09 5.38
N VAL A 581 28.72 -2.94 4.70
CA VAL A 581 27.43 -3.44 5.21
C VAL A 581 27.28 -4.94 5.00
N GLU A 582 26.45 -5.55 5.83
CA GLU A 582 26.07 -6.96 5.75
C GLU A 582 24.56 -7.11 5.55
N ALA A 583 24.12 -8.26 5.00
CA ALA A 583 22.69 -8.57 4.88
C ALA A 583 22.05 -8.65 6.28
N GLY A 584 20.89 -8.00 6.44
CA GLY A 584 20.17 -7.84 7.71
C GLY A 584 20.59 -6.59 8.50
N GLN A 585 21.59 -5.85 8.08
CA GLN A 585 22.04 -4.64 8.76
C GLN A 585 21.12 -3.45 8.45
N SER A 586 20.71 -2.71 9.50
CA SER A 586 20.02 -1.43 9.35
C SER A 586 21.01 -0.31 9.05
N VAL A 587 20.67 0.54 8.06
CA VAL A 587 21.48 1.67 7.60
C VAL A 587 20.67 2.95 7.60
N GLY A 588 21.30 4.09 7.84
CA GLY A 588 20.70 5.43 7.80
C GLY A 588 20.93 6.11 6.45
N SER A 589 20.11 7.13 6.14
CA SER A 589 20.31 7.95 4.95
C SER A 589 21.70 8.60 4.96
N GLY A 590 22.43 8.44 3.86
CA GLY A 590 23.80 8.94 3.70
C GLY A 590 24.91 7.99 4.18
N ASP A 591 24.57 6.82 4.73
CA ASP A 591 25.55 5.82 5.09
C ASP A 591 26.22 5.24 3.82
N ILE A 592 27.54 5.08 3.87
CA ILE A 592 28.31 4.48 2.78
C ILE A 592 28.21 2.97 2.87
N VAL A 593 27.74 2.33 1.81
CA VAL A 593 27.57 0.86 1.73
C VAL A 593 28.71 0.19 0.98
N VAL A 594 29.23 0.80 -0.08
CA VAL A 594 30.31 0.27 -0.92
C VAL A 594 31.24 1.43 -1.33
N VAL A 595 32.55 1.15 -1.40
CA VAL A 595 33.54 2.10 -1.96
C VAL A 595 34.11 1.49 -3.23
N ILE A 596 34.14 2.29 -4.31
CA ILE A 596 34.59 1.91 -5.65
C ILE A 596 35.75 2.85 -6.04
N GLU A 597 36.85 2.30 -6.51
CA GLU A 597 38.01 3.04 -7.02
C GLU A 597 38.24 2.82 -8.52
#